data_423e070ba1fcf32b0aaf753df5b007bd
#
_entry.id   423e070ba1fcf32b0aaf753df5b007bd
#
_cell.length_a   1.000
_cell.length_b   1.000
_cell.length_c   1.000
_cell.angle_alpha   90.00
_cell.angle_beta   90.00
_cell.angle_gamma   90.00
#
_symmetry.space_group_name_H-M   'P 1'
#
loop_
_entity.id
_entity.type
_entity.pdbx_description
1 polymer ?
#
loop_
_entity_poly.entity_id
_entity_poly.type
_entity_poly.pdbx_seq_one_letter_code
_entity_poly.pdbx_strand_id
1 'polypeptide(L)'
;MKFDVFKHRLIKLKNKSLPGVQSHLELAAKNRIQLLKKFKLNSKTHDAAVSLCFYPDLNNDVILPLILRNEYDGVHSNQISLPGGKKEYDDSDLIETSKRETFEEIGIIKENMNFQFKLTDIYIPPSNFLVRPYIFIIENTPLLNPNRDEVVKVIKPKLTSLMNLNIQYGYINEKKIACPFFLIENHVVWGATAMILNEFLSLFDQ
;
A
#
# COMPACT_ATOMS: atom_id res chain seq x y z
N MET A 1 1.73 5.16 -18.48
CA MET A 1 3.21 5.38 -18.45
C MET A 1 3.87 4.07 -18.79
N LYS A 2 4.82 4.05 -19.70
CA LYS A 2 5.56 2.84 -20.07
C LYS A 2 6.54 2.46 -18.98
N PHE A 3 6.75 1.16 -18.77
CA PHE A 3 7.49 0.63 -17.62
C PHE A 3 8.95 1.08 -17.59
N ASP A 4 9.62 1.14 -18.75
CA ASP A 4 11.01 1.62 -18.80
C ASP A 4 11.13 3.10 -18.41
N VAL A 5 10.17 3.93 -18.85
CA VAL A 5 10.10 5.33 -18.45
C VAL A 5 9.88 5.45 -16.93
N PHE A 6 9.03 4.60 -16.38
CA PHE A 6 8.77 4.54 -14.94
C PHE A 6 10.03 4.18 -14.16
N LYS A 7 10.77 3.13 -14.56
CA LYS A 7 12.02 2.73 -13.90
C LYS A 7 13.03 3.89 -13.84
N HIS A 8 13.23 4.59 -14.95
CA HIS A 8 14.12 5.76 -14.98
C HIS A 8 13.64 6.90 -14.06
N ARG A 9 12.33 7.15 -14.00
CA ARG A 9 11.77 8.11 -13.06
C ARG A 9 11.97 7.68 -11.62
N LEU A 10 11.74 6.40 -11.31
CA LEU A 10 11.83 5.86 -9.96
C LEU A 10 13.24 6.02 -9.37
N ILE A 11 14.30 5.87 -10.18
CA ILE A 11 15.68 6.13 -9.78
C ILE A 11 15.85 7.59 -9.31
N LYS A 12 15.22 8.54 -9.99
CA LYS A 12 15.25 9.96 -9.59
C LYS A 12 14.45 10.21 -8.33
N LEU A 13 13.28 9.57 -8.21
CA LEU A 13 12.40 9.69 -7.04
C LEU A 13 13.05 9.16 -5.75
N LYS A 14 13.85 8.10 -5.84
CA LYS A 14 14.60 7.55 -4.70
C LYS A 14 15.47 8.59 -3.99
N ASN A 15 15.94 9.58 -4.69
CA ASN A 15 16.84 10.63 -4.16
C ASN A 15 16.08 11.90 -3.71
N LYS A 16 14.76 11.95 -3.84
CA LYS A 16 13.95 13.06 -3.35
C LYS A 16 13.63 12.89 -1.87
N SER A 17 13.37 14.02 -1.20
CA SER A 17 12.78 13.98 0.14
C SER A 17 11.37 13.41 0.06
N LEU A 18 11.03 12.50 0.98
CA LEU A 18 9.70 11.94 1.04
C LEU A 18 8.68 13.02 1.45
N PRO A 19 7.49 13.09 0.82
CA PRO A 19 6.38 13.95 1.26
C PRO A 19 5.93 13.63 2.70
N GLY A 20 6.03 12.37 3.09
CA GLY A 20 5.88 11.91 4.46
C GLY A 20 4.53 12.19 5.07
N VAL A 21 4.55 12.56 6.35
CA VAL A 21 3.34 12.78 7.14
C VAL A 21 2.43 13.86 6.52
N GLN A 22 2.99 14.83 5.78
CA GLN A 22 2.19 15.87 5.16
C GLN A 22 1.20 15.29 4.14
N SER A 23 1.66 14.41 3.25
CA SER A 23 0.78 13.73 2.29
C SER A 23 -0.18 12.75 2.97
N HIS A 24 0.23 12.12 4.07
CA HIS A 24 -0.65 11.25 4.85
C HIS A 24 -1.84 12.01 5.44
N LEU A 25 -1.63 13.24 5.91
CA LEU A 25 -2.69 14.04 6.55
C LEU A 25 -3.83 14.41 5.59
N GLU A 26 -3.57 14.51 4.30
CA GLU A 26 -4.59 14.80 3.29
C GLU A 26 -5.66 13.69 3.20
N LEU A 27 -5.26 12.44 3.47
CA LEU A 27 -6.14 11.26 3.45
C LEU A 27 -6.41 10.69 4.86
N ALA A 28 -6.05 11.43 5.91
CA ALA A 28 -6.35 11.02 7.28
C ALA A 28 -7.76 11.43 7.69
N ALA A 29 -8.54 10.49 8.23
CA ALA A 29 -9.78 10.82 8.92
C ALA A 29 -9.50 11.75 10.12
N LYS A 30 -10.41 12.68 10.40
CA LYS A 30 -10.21 13.68 11.47
C LYS A 30 -9.90 13.08 12.85
N ASN A 31 -10.55 11.99 13.21
CA ASN A 31 -10.30 11.27 14.46
C ASN A 31 -8.89 10.64 14.51
N ARG A 32 -8.37 10.19 13.37
CA ARG A 32 -7.02 9.62 13.28
C ARG A 32 -5.95 10.65 13.59
N ILE A 33 -6.09 11.89 13.11
CA ILE A 33 -5.14 12.98 13.39
C ILE A 33 -5.02 13.20 14.89
N GLN A 34 -6.14 13.16 15.63
CA GLN A 34 -6.15 13.31 17.09
C GLN A 34 -5.46 12.13 17.79
N LEU A 35 -5.68 10.90 17.30
CA LEU A 35 -5.05 9.70 17.84
C LEU A 35 -3.53 9.70 17.60
N LEU A 36 -3.08 10.10 16.41
CA LEU A 36 -1.66 10.19 16.07
C LEU A 36 -0.90 11.20 16.95
N LYS A 37 -1.52 12.33 17.31
CA LYS A 37 -0.91 13.31 18.21
C LYS A 37 -0.65 12.77 19.62
N LYS A 38 -1.41 11.76 20.06
CA LYS A 38 -1.30 11.13 21.38
C LYS A 38 -0.45 9.86 21.37
N PHE A 39 -0.11 9.38 20.19
CA PHE A 39 0.59 8.11 20.04
C PHE A 39 2.06 8.23 20.44
N LYS A 40 2.52 7.25 21.23
CA LYS A 40 3.95 6.98 21.49
C LYS A 40 4.20 5.50 21.24
N LEU A 41 5.24 5.21 20.46
CA LEU A 41 5.72 3.84 20.27
C LEU A 41 5.98 3.21 21.64
N ASN A 42 5.51 2.00 21.82
CA ASN A 42 5.73 1.21 23.04
C ASN A 42 5.95 -0.27 22.68
N SER A 43 6.32 -1.08 23.68
CA SER A 43 6.60 -2.51 23.51
C SER A 43 5.43 -3.37 23.03
N LYS A 44 4.21 -2.82 22.99
CA LYS A 44 3.02 -3.52 22.46
C LYS A 44 2.72 -3.18 21.01
N THR A 45 3.45 -2.22 20.39
CA THR A 45 3.27 -1.89 18.99
C THR A 45 3.86 -3.02 18.13
N HIS A 46 3.06 -3.53 17.20
CA HIS A 46 3.47 -4.60 16.30
C HIS A 46 4.07 -4.04 15.02
N ASP A 47 5.14 -4.64 14.56
CA ASP A 47 5.74 -4.34 13.27
C ASP A 47 5.00 -5.05 12.14
N ALA A 48 4.79 -4.32 11.04
CA ALA A 48 4.20 -4.84 9.81
C ALA A 48 4.87 -4.21 8.59
N ALA A 49 4.74 -4.85 7.45
CA ALA A 49 5.26 -4.35 6.20
C ALA A 49 4.29 -4.58 5.04
N VAL A 50 4.26 -3.65 4.09
CA VAL A 50 3.45 -3.75 2.87
C VAL A 50 4.30 -3.46 1.64
N SER A 51 3.88 -4.01 0.49
CA SER A 51 4.60 -3.91 -0.77
C SER A 51 3.85 -3.06 -1.80
N LEU A 52 4.54 -2.08 -2.38
CA LEU A 52 4.14 -1.45 -3.63
C LEU A 52 4.94 -2.14 -4.75
N CYS A 53 4.36 -3.18 -5.36
CA CYS A 53 4.99 -3.97 -6.42
C CYS A 53 4.61 -3.43 -7.78
N PHE A 54 5.55 -2.86 -8.51
CA PHE A 54 5.31 -2.33 -9.85
C PHE A 54 5.84 -3.29 -10.91
N TYR A 55 4.99 -3.66 -11.88
CA TYR A 55 5.35 -4.53 -12.99
C TYR A 55 4.70 -4.08 -14.30
N PRO A 56 5.26 -4.47 -15.48
CA PRO A 56 4.63 -4.17 -16.77
C PRO A 56 3.43 -5.10 -17.03
N ASP A 57 2.38 -4.57 -17.67
CA ASP A 57 1.38 -5.41 -18.34
C ASP A 57 1.87 -5.81 -19.76
N LEU A 58 1.06 -6.57 -20.49
CA LEU A 58 1.37 -6.99 -21.86
C LEU A 58 1.59 -5.83 -22.84
N ASN A 59 1.10 -4.64 -22.51
CA ASN A 59 1.30 -3.43 -23.29
C ASN A 59 2.46 -2.57 -22.77
N ASN A 60 3.26 -3.10 -21.84
CA ASN A 60 4.34 -2.37 -21.15
C ASN A 60 3.85 -1.15 -20.34
N ASP A 61 2.58 -1.16 -19.90
CA ASP A 61 2.08 -0.15 -18.97
C ASP A 61 2.32 -0.60 -17.52
N VAL A 62 2.61 0.35 -16.65
CA VAL A 62 2.90 0.08 -15.23
C VAL A 62 1.64 -0.29 -14.47
N ILE A 63 1.66 -1.44 -13.83
CA ILE A 63 0.60 -1.95 -12.94
C ILE A 63 1.06 -1.92 -11.48
N LEU A 64 0.15 -1.58 -10.57
CA LEU A 64 0.30 -1.75 -9.12
C LEU A 64 -0.83 -2.64 -8.60
N PRO A 65 -0.57 -3.89 -8.20
CA PRO A 65 -1.61 -4.76 -7.66
C PRO A 65 -2.04 -4.29 -6.27
N LEU A 66 -3.35 -4.28 -6.05
CA LEU A 66 -3.99 -4.12 -4.75
C LEU A 66 -4.87 -5.35 -4.51
N ILE A 67 -5.11 -5.69 -3.25
CA ILE A 67 -5.94 -6.82 -2.87
C ILE A 67 -7.25 -6.35 -2.23
N LEU A 68 -8.34 -7.04 -2.53
CA LEU A 68 -9.56 -7.00 -1.73
C LEU A 68 -9.47 -8.15 -0.72
N ARG A 69 -9.34 -7.82 0.55
CA ARG A 69 -9.26 -8.81 1.64
C ARG A 69 -10.59 -9.51 1.84
N ASN A 70 -10.53 -10.79 2.22
CA ASN A 70 -11.73 -11.55 2.60
C ASN A 70 -12.47 -10.90 3.76
N GLU A 71 -13.74 -11.24 3.90
CA GLU A 71 -14.53 -10.91 5.07
C GLU A 71 -14.15 -11.83 6.24
N TYR A 72 -13.71 -11.21 7.34
CA TYR A 72 -13.32 -11.89 8.56
C TYR A 72 -13.65 -11.00 9.78
N ASP A 73 -13.66 -11.57 10.95
CA ASP A 73 -13.89 -10.81 12.18
C ASP A 73 -12.65 -9.99 12.57
N GLY A 74 -12.47 -8.85 11.92
CA GLY A 74 -11.31 -7.98 12.11
C GLY A 74 -11.44 -6.58 11.52
N VAL A 75 -10.49 -5.71 11.89
CA VAL A 75 -10.54 -4.25 11.61
C VAL A 75 -10.39 -3.92 10.12
N HIS A 76 -9.77 -4.80 9.34
CA HIS A 76 -9.43 -4.59 7.92
C HIS A 76 -10.22 -5.52 6.97
N SER A 77 -11.29 -6.14 7.49
CA SER A 77 -12.20 -7.00 6.75
C SER A 77 -12.81 -6.26 5.55
N ASN A 78 -12.87 -6.94 4.40
CA ASN A 78 -13.50 -6.43 3.16
C ASN A 78 -12.97 -5.06 2.70
N GLN A 79 -11.67 -4.80 2.89
CA GLN A 79 -11.02 -3.54 2.48
C GLN A 79 -10.00 -3.77 1.37
N ILE A 80 -9.82 -2.75 0.54
CA ILE A 80 -8.70 -2.70 -0.41
C ILE A 80 -7.43 -2.34 0.34
N SER A 81 -6.38 -3.14 0.13
CA SER A 81 -5.07 -2.91 0.72
C SER A 81 -3.92 -3.19 -0.27
N LEU A 82 -2.75 -2.71 0.07
CA LEU A 82 -1.50 -3.22 -0.48
C LEU A 82 -1.26 -4.62 0.07
N PRO A 83 -0.63 -5.54 -0.67
CA PRO A 83 -0.17 -6.81 -0.12
C PRO A 83 0.78 -6.59 1.05
N GLY A 84 0.63 -7.38 2.11
CA GLY A 84 1.47 -7.27 3.29
C GLY A 84 0.77 -7.62 4.59
N GLY A 85 1.58 -7.76 5.65
CA GLY A 85 1.11 -8.16 6.95
C GLY A 85 2.12 -7.99 8.08
N LYS A 86 1.94 -8.75 9.15
CA LYS A 86 2.69 -8.68 10.39
C LYS A 86 4.06 -9.35 10.23
N LYS A 87 5.09 -8.78 10.88
CA LYS A 87 6.38 -9.45 11.00
C LYS A 87 6.25 -10.74 11.80
N GLU A 88 6.76 -11.82 11.26
CA GLU A 88 6.90 -13.11 11.94
C GLU A 88 8.31 -13.31 12.50
N TYR A 89 8.45 -14.34 13.36
CA TYR A 89 9.72 -14.62 14.03
C TYR A 89 10.84 -14.98 13.04
N ASP A 90 10.50 -15.72 11.99
CA ASP A 90 11.44 -16.21 10.99
C ASP A 90 11.80 -15.17 9.91
N ASP A 91 11.10 -14.03 9.90
CA ASP A 91 11.44 -12.94 8.99
C ASP A 91 12.75 -12.26 9.44
N SER A 92 13.80 -12.32 8.62
CA SER A 92 15.09 -11.70 8.90
C SER A 92 14.97 -10.20 9.13
N ASP A 93 14.13 -9.54 8.33
CA ASP A 93 13.81 -8.12 8.42
C ASP A 93 12.40 -7.84 7.86
N LEU A 94 12.01 -6.56 7.81
CA LEU A 94 10.70 -6.16 7.31
C LEU A 94 10.60 -6.12 5.77
N ILE A 95 11.71 -6.13 5.05
CA ILE A 95 11.70 -6.33 3.60
C ILE A 95 11.29 -7.77 3.31
N GLU A 96 11.86 -8.74 4.03
CA GLU A 96 11.48 -10.16 3.92
C GLU A 96 10.02 -10.38 4.35
N THR A 97 9.55 -9.74 5.44
CA THR A 97 8.12 -9.75 5.79
C THR A 97 7.25 -9.34 4.61
N SER A 98 7.56 -8.20 3.98
CA SER A 98 6.75 -7.68 2.86
C SER A 98 6.77 -8.60 1.63
N LYS A 99 7.90 -9.24 1.35
CA LYS A 99 8.04 -10.22 0.26
C LYS A 99 7.29 -11.52 0.56
N ARG A 100 7.41 -12.06 1.79
CA ARG A 100 6.70 -13.28 2.22
C ARG A 100 5.20 -13.10 2.08
N GLU A 101 4.66 -12.05 2.67
CA GLU A 101 3.25 -11.72 2.63
C GLU A 101 2.74 -11.53 1.18
N THR A 102 3.51 -10.83 0.34
CA THR A 102 3.15 -10.63 -1.08
C THR A 102 3.12 -11.95 -1.85
N PHE A 103 4.04 -12.88 -1.54
CA PHE A 103 4.04 -14.22 -2.13
C PHE A 103 2.82 -15.02 -1.62
N GLU A 104 2.54 -15.02 -0.33
CA GLU A 104 1.43 -15.76 0.29
C GLU A 104 0.07 -15.26 -0.20
N GLU A 105 -0.12 -13.94 -0.27
CA GLU A 105 -1.41 -13.34 -0.64
C GLU A 105 -1.69 -13.38 -2.16
N ILE A 106 -0.68 -13.14 -3.03
CA ILE A 106 -0.90 -12.99 -4.49
C ILE A 106 0.07 -13.78 -5.38
N GLY A 107 0.97 -14.58 -4.81
CA GLY A 107 1.86 -15.48 -5.56
C GLY A 107 3.03 -14.82 -6.28
N ILE A 108 3.37 -13.57 -5.99
CA ILE A 108 4.56 -12.93 -6.57
C ILE A 108 5.81 -13.51 -5.93
N ILE A 109 6.66 -14.12 -6.75
CA ILE A 109 7.90 -14.79 -6.33
C ILE A 109 8.86 -13.78 -5.69
N LYS A 110 9.35 -14.07 -4.48
CA LYS A 110 10.17 -13.18 -3.65
C LYS A 110 11.46 -12.72 -4.36
N GLU A 111 12.10 -13.64 -5.08
CA GLU A 111 13.35 -13.42 -5.84
C GLU A 111 13.19 -12.41 -6.98
N ASN A 112 11.97 -12.27 -7.50
CA ASN A 112 11.65 -11.32 -8.55
C ASN A 112 11.34 -9.91 -8.02
N MET A 113 11.25 -9.74 -6.71
CA MET A 113 10.93 -8.47 -6.05
C MET A 113 12.22 -7.65 -5.79
N ASN A 114 12.58 -6.80 -6.76
CA ASN A 114 13.76 -5.95 -6.67
C ASN A 114 13.46 -4.70 -5.82
N PHE A 115 13.96 -4.68 -4.59
CA PHE A 115 13.78 -3.56 -3.65
C PHE A 115 14.37 -2.26 -4.20
N GLN A 116 13.64 -1.17 -4.08
CA GLN A 116 14.04 0.16 -4.52
C GLN A 116 14.31 1.11 -3.35
N PHE A 117 13.28 1.43 -2.60
CA PHE A 117 13.36 2.27 -1.38
C PHE A 117 12.10 2.10 -0.53
N LYS A 118 12.15 2.68 0.67
CA LYS A 118 11.06 2.68 1.65
C LYS A 118 10.37 4.05 1.65
N LEU A 119 9.04 4.06 1.79
CA LEU A 119 8.26 5.25 2.09
C LEU A 119 8.22 5.50 3.62
N THR A 120 7.52 6.55 4.03
CA THR A 120 7.37 6.92 5.44
C THR A 120 6.56 5.87 6.21
N ASP A 121 7.04 5.51 7.39
CA ASP A 121 6.35 4.60 8.29
C ASP A 121 4.99 5.18 8.70
N ILE A 122 3.98 4.31 8.79
CA ILE A 122 2.63 4.72 9.15
C ILE A 122 2.09 3.89 10.32
N TYR A 123 1.69 4.58 11.38
CA TYR A 123 1.03 3.91 12.50
C TYR A 123 -0.48 3.78 12.28
N ILE A 124 -1.04 2.60 12.57
CA ILE A 124 -2.46 2.29 12.44
C ILE A 124 -3.07 2.06 13.83
N PRO A 125 -3.71 3.08 14.44
CA PRO A 125 -4.22 2.99 15.80
C PRO A 125 -5.17 1.83 16.08
N PRO A 126 -6.15 1.51 15.20
CA PRO A 126 -7.11 0.44 15.49
C PRO A 126 -6.50 -0.95 15.64
N SER A 127 -5.43 -1.24 14.91
CA SER A 127 -4.72 -2.53 14.93
C SER A 127 -3.41 -2.50 15.71
N ASN A 128 -2.99 -1.32 16.18
CA ASN A 128 -1.72 -1.09 16.87
C ASN A 128 -0.48 -1.55 16.07
N PHE A 129 -0.51 -1.39 14.74
CA PHE A 129 0.61 -1.70 13.85
C PHE A 129 1.39 -0.45 13.46
N LEU A 130 2.73 -0.58 13.43
CA LEU A 130 3.61 0.33 12.71
C LEU A 130 3.98 -0.33 11.37
N VAL A 131 3.40 0.20 10.29
CA VAL A 131 3.54 -0.36 8.94
C VAL A 131 4.65 0.34 8.18
N ARG A 132 5.53 -0.44 7.56
CA ARG A 132 6.60 0.05 6.68
C ARG A 132 6.31 -0.28 5.23
N PRO A 133 6.04 0.72 4.38
CA PRO A 133 5.80 0.51 2.96
C PRO A 133 7.12 0.43 2.19
N TYR A 134 7.28 -0.64 1.40
CA TYR A 134 8.44 -0.89 0.56
C TYR A 134 8.05 -0.88 -0.91
N ILE A 135 8.89 -0.26 -1.74
CA ILE A 135 8.71 -0.21 -3.19
C ILE A 135 9.58 -1.27 -3.85
N PHE A 136 8.96 -2.05 -4.73
CA PHE A 136 9.61 -3.09 -5.51
C PHE A 136 9.32 -2.93 -7.00
N ILE A 137 10.32 -3.28 -7.82
CA ILE A 137 10.20 -3.47 -9.26
C ILE A 137 10.22 -4.96 -9.55
N ILE A 138 9.32 -5.40 -10.43
CA ILE A 138 9.26 -6.75 -10.97
C ILE A 138 9.39 -6.62 -12.48
N GLU A 139 10.47 -7.15 -13.05
CA GLU A 139 10.86 -6.89 -14.44
C GLU A 139 9.87 -7.47 -15.48
N ASN A 140 9.22 -8.57 -15.15
CA ASN A 140 8.29 -9.25 -16.03
C ASN A 140 6.89 -9.29 -15.43
N THR A 141 5.86 -9.38 -16.27
CA THR A 141 4.48 -9.58 -15.82
C THR A 141 4.39 -10.86 -14.98
N PRO A 142 4.09 -10.79 -13.66
CA PRO A 142 4.02 -11.99 -12.83
C PRO A 142 2.74 -12.77 -13.10
N LEU A 143 2.83 -14.10 -12.97
CA LEU A 143 1.66 -14.94 -12.84
C LEU A 143 1.12 -14.80 -11.42
N LEU A 144 0.00 -14.08 -11.26
CA LEU A 144 -0.65 -13.92 -9.97
C LEU A 144 -1.44 -15.16 -9.60
N ASN A 145 -1.25 -15.65 -8.37
CA ASN A 145 -1.98 -16.77 -7.78
C ASN A 145 -2.52 -16.36 -6.40
N PRO A 146 -3.69 -15.67 -6.34
CA PRO A 146 -4.23 -15.20 -5.07
C PRO A 146 -4.66 -16.33 -4.15
N ASN A 147 -4.23 -16.25 -2.90
CA ASN A 147 -4.69 -17.13 -1.82
C ASN A 147 -6.17 -16.83 -1.52
N ARG A 148 -7.05 -17.75 -1.86
CA ARG A 148 -8.51 -17.58 -1.73
C ARG A 148 -9.00 -17.49 -0.28
N ASP A 149 -8.19 -17.93 0.68
CA ASP A 149 -8.53 -17.82 2.10
C ASP A 149 -8.35 -16.40 2.64
N GLU A 150 -7.53 -15.57 1.97
CA GLU A 150 -7.22 -14.21 2.42
C GLU A 150 -7.63 -13.12 1.41
N VAL A 151 -7.65 -13.45 0.12
CA VAL A 151 -7.83 -12.51 -0.97
C VAL A 151 -9.03 -12.87 -1.84
N VAL A 152 -10.08 -12.04 -1.79
CA VAL A 152 -11.25 -12.17 -2.67
C VAL A 152 -10.86 -11.92 -4.12
N LYS A 153 -10.10 -10.85 -4.35
CA LYS A 153 -9.76 -10.37 -5.70
C LYS A 153 -8.48 -9.55 -5.67
N VAL A 154 -7.69 -9.67 -6.73
CA VAL A 154 -6.60 -8.73 -7.03
C VAL A 154 -7.11 -7.72 -8.05
N ILE A 155 -7.08 -6.43 -7.72
CA ILE A 155 -7.30 -5.32 -8.66
C ILE A 155 -5.94 -4.84 -9.17
N LYS A 156 -5.88 -4.46 -10.45
CA LYS A 156 -4.63 -4.19 -11.17
C LYS A 156 -4.66 -2.82 -11.86
N PRO A 157 -4.83 -1.72 -11.10
CA PRO A 157 -4.89 -0.40 -11.68
C PRO A 157 -3.58 -0.05 -12.38
N LYS A 158 -3.69 0.64 -13.51
CA LYS A 158 -2.54 1.26 -14.17
C LYS A 158 -2.05 2.45 -13.36
N LEU A 159 -0.73 2.62 -13.26
CA LEU A 159 -0.16 3.78 -12.57
C LEU A 159 -0.67 5.11 -13.14
N THR A 160 -0.89 5.20 -14.45
CA THR A 160 -1.46 6.40 -15.08
C THR A 160 -2.88 6.72 -14.58
N SER A 161 -3.68 5.70 -14.27
CA SER A 161 -5.00 5.92 -13.68
C SER A 161 -4.87 6.39 -12.22
N LEU A 162 -3.91 5.84 -11.47
CA LEU A 162 -3.64 6.25 -10.09
C LEU A 162 -3.14 7.70 -10.02
N MET A 163 -2.31 8.14 -10.96
CA MET A 163 -1.81 9.52 -11.03
C MET A 163 -2.91 10.56 -11.32
N ASN A 164 -4.05 10.15 -11.83
CA ASN A 164 -5.21 11.00 -12.12
C ASN A 164 -6.32 10.90 -11.05
N LEU A 165 -6.03 10.31 -9.89
CA LEU A 165 -7.00 10.20 -8.81
C LEU A 165 -7.25 11.56 -8.15
N ASN A 166 -8.53 11.80 -7.82
CA ASN A 166 -8.93 12.92 -6.99
C ASN A 166 -9.35 12.42 -5.60
N ILE A 167 -8.99 13.17 -4.56
CA ILE A 167 -9.46 12.90 -3.21
C ILE A 167 -10.95 13.18 -3.15
N GLN A 168 -11.71 12.18 -2.74
CA GLN A 168 -13.15 12.29 -2.49
C GLN A 168 -13.41 12.26 -0.98
N TYR A 169 -14.57 12.77 -0.58
CA TYR A 169 -14.98 12.80 0.82
C TYR A 169 -16.35 12.15 0.98
N GLY A 170 -16.50 11.30 1.97
CA GLY A 170 -17.75 10.61 2.21
C GLY A 170 -17.75 9.80 3.49
N TYR A 171 -18.85 9.08 3.70
CA TYR A 171 -18.98 8.14 4.81
C TYR A 171 -18.63 6.75 4.36
N ILE A 172 -17.76 6.10 5.13
CA ILE A 172 -17.28 4.75 4.86
C ILE A 172 -17.80 3.81 5.94
N ASN A 173 -18.26 2.64 5.53
CA ASN A 173 -18.80 1.55 6.34
C ASN A 173 -20.13 1.88 7.03
N GLU A 174 -20.72 0.86 7.62
CA GLU A 174 -21.89 0.95 8.49
C GLU A 174 -21.68 1.91 9.67
N LYS A 175 -20.45 2.08 10.12
CA LYS A 175 -20.04 3.02 11.19
C LYS A 175 -20.06 4.48 10.76
N LYS A 176 -20.38 4.79 9.50
CA LYS A 176 -20.46 6.15 8.94
C LYS A 176 -19.24 7.02 9.29
N ILE A 177 -18.05 6.46 9.12
CA ILE A 177 -16.80 7.21 9.35
C ILE A 177 -16.62 8.20 8.19
N ALA A 178 -16.71 9.49 8.48
CA ALA A 178 -16.40 10.54 7.52
C ALA A 178 -14.88 10.60 7.29
N CYS A 179 -14.44 10.24 6.10
CA CYS A 179 -13.01 10.30 5.76
C CYS A 179 -12.79 10.59 4.27
N PRO A 180 -11.61 11.11 3.91
CA PRO A 180 -11.16 11.17 2.54
C PRO A 180 -10.80 9.77 2.01
N PHE A 181 -10.99 9.56 0.71
CA PHE A 181 -10.70 8.30 0.03
C PHE A 181 -10.39 8.51 -1.45
N PHE A 182 -9.82 7.48 -2.09
CA PHE A 182 -9.74 7.34 -3.54
C PHE A 182 -10.79 6.34 -4.03
N LEU A 183 -11.33 6.58 -5.23
CA LEU A 183 -12.13 5.60 -5.96
C LEU A 183 -11.24 4.95 -7.04
N ILE A 184 -10.90 3.67 -6.87
CA ILE A 184 -10.02 2.92 -7.77
C ILE A 184 -10.82 1.74 -8.33
N GLU A 185 -11.07 1.71 -9.65
CA GLU A 185 -11.84 0.64 -10.30
C GLU A 185 -13.18 0.32 -9.57
N ASN A 186 -13.90 1.36 -9.17
CA ASN A 186 -15.17 1.28 -8.39
C ASN A 186 -15.01 0.76 -6.95
N HIS A 187 -13.79 0.65 -6.44
CA HIS A 187 -13.51 0.31 -5.05
C HIS A 187 -13.08 1.55 -4.25
N VAL A 188 -13.65 1.70 -3.05
CA VAL A 188 -13.26 2.74 -2.11
C VAL A 188 -11.96 2.35 -1.43
N VAL A 189 -10.92 3.16 -1.62
CA VAL A 189 -9.59 2.98 -1.02
C VAL A 189 -9.34 4.12 -0.04
N TRP A 190 -9.21 3.80 1.24
CA TRP A 190 -9.13 4.76 2.33
C TRP A 190 -8.10 4.34 3.39
N GLY A 191 -7.94 5.12 4.44
CA GLY A 191 -7.08 4.81 5.58
C GLY A 191 -5.61 4.69 5.20
N ALA A 192 -4.90 3.70 5.76
CA ALA A 192 -3.46 3.54 5.57
C ALA A 192 -3.08 3.33 4.09
N THR A 193 -3.85 2.52 3.37
CA THR A 193 -3.60 2.25 1.95
C THR A 193 -3.65 3.53 1.11
N ALA A 194 -4.70 4.34 1.29
CA ALA A 194 -4.83 5.61 0.57
C ALA A 194 -3.71 6.59 0.94
N MET A 195 -3.33 6.66 2.22
CA MET A 195 -2.24 7.53 2.69
C MET A 195 -0.89 7.14 2.08
N ILE A 196 -0.57 5.85 2.02
CA ILE A 196 0.65 5.33 1.41
C ILE A 196 0.65 5.61 -0.10
N LEU A 197 -0.48 5.38 -0.79
CA LEU A 197 -0.62 5.69 -2.20
C LEU A 197 -0.44 7.18 -2.46
N ASN A 198 -1.03 8.04 -1.64
CA ASN A 198 -0.90 9.49 -1.76
C ASN A 198 0.55 9.95 -1.62
N GLU A 199 1.28 9.43 -0.64
CA GLU A 199 2.70 9.73 -0.48
C GLU A 199 3.50 9.34 -1.73
N PHE A 200 3.28 8.12 -2.25
CA PHE A 200 3.96 7.67 -3.45
C PHE A 200 3.64 8.53 -4.68
N LEU A 201 2.36 8.85 -4.90
CA LEU A 201 1.91 9.65 -6.04
C LEU A 201 2.43 11.08 -5.97
N SER A 202 2.45 11.70 -4.78
CA SER A 202 2.98 13.05 -4.56
C SER A 202 4.48 13.19 -4.88
N LEU A 203 5.24 12.08 -4.97
CA LEU A 203 6.62 12.13 -5.45
C LEU A 203 6.74 12.52 -6.93
N PHE A 204 5.69 12.30 -7.72
CA PHE A 204 5.68 12.66 -9.15
C PHE A 204 5.32 14.13 -9.40
N ASP A 205 4.71 14.79 -8.41
CA ASP A 205 4.26 16.18 -8.50
C ASP A 205 5.38 17.18 -8.10
N GLN A 206 6.49 16.68 -7.57
CA GLN A 206 7.70 17.41 -7.21
C GLN A 206 8.64 17.45 -8.44
#